data_77ea62912d47cae8a4a5b09c7274fec5
#
_entry.id   77ea62912d47cae8a4a5b09c7274fec5
#
_cell.length_a   1.000
_cell.length_b   1.000
_cell.length_c   1.000
_cell.angle_alpha   90.00
_cell.angle_beta   90.00
_cell.angle_gamma   90.00
#
_symmetry.space_group_name_H-M   'P 1'
#
loop_
_entity.id
_entity.type
_entity.pdbx_description
1 polymer ?
#
loop_
_entity_poly.entity_id
_entity_poly.type
_entity_poly.pdbx_seq_one_letter_code
_entity_poly.pdbx_strand_id
1 'polypeptide(L)'
;MADEKPIGVDNPGFQVLKDAVLTLLNQYPDLNGQVITYSGLTEDSGIAMEPESGALVYSKQTDILGGIHQRCQFPFFIVKRGATTDEYQKFTVSEFLDTLGAWLCREPVTIKNSEYRLTEYPELTGGRRITDIERSNSYPLEPNKNKTQDWVIRVNVNYTHDFVKP
;
A
#
# COMPACT_ATOMS: atom_id res chain seq x y z
N MET A 1 -1.35 -18.26 -14.37
CA MET A 1 -1.42 -18.79 -13.01
C MET A 1 -2.83 -18.68 -12.49
N ALA A 2 -3.29 -19.73 -11.84
CA ALA A 2 -4.59 -19.66 -11.18
C ALA A 2 -4.51 -18.62 -10.04
N ASP A 3 -5.53 -17.79 -9.92
CA ASP A 3 -5.62 -16.84 -8.82
C ASP A 3 -5.78 -17.62 -7.50
N GLU A 4 -4.87 -17.38 -6.57
CA GLU A 4 -5.02 -17.95 -5.24
C GLU A 4 -6.22 -17.30 -4.55
N LYS A 5 -6.97 -18.14 -3.83
CA LYS A 5 -8.07 -17.66 -3.00
C LYS A 5 -7.63 -17.64 -1.54
N PRO A 6 -8.03 -16.62 -0.79
CA PRO A 6 -7.75 -16.60 0.64
C PRO A 6 -8.48 -17.75 1.35
N ILE A 7 -7.83 -18.33 2.34
CA ILE A 7 -8.40 -19.39 3.17
C ILE A 7 -8.92 -18.86 4.52
N GLY A 8 -8.68 -17.58 4.81
CA GLY A 8 -9.12 -16.98 6.05
C GLY A 8 -8.71 -15.52 6.15
N VAL A 9 -8.96 -14.95 7.31
CA VAL A 9 -8.66 -13.55 7.64
C VAL A 9 -7.69 -13.53 8.81
N ASP A 10 -6.70 -12.64 8.74
CA ASP A 10 -5.77 -12.40 9.84
C ASP A 10 -6.34 -11.30 10.73
N ASN A 11 -6.84 -11.67 11.89
CA ASN A 11 -7.43 -10.74 12.86
C ASN A 11 -6.60 -10.77 14.16
N PRO A 12 -6.07 -9.64 14.66
CA PRO A 12 -6.29 -8.25 14.23
C PRO A 12 -5.28 -7.72 13.20
N GLY A 13 -4.83 -8.55 12.29
CA GLY A 13 -3.83 -8.20 11.28
C GLY A 13 -4.18 -6.97 10.47
N PHE A 14 -5.48 -6.76 10.14
CA PHE A 14 -5.91 -5.57 9.42
C PHE A 14 -5.45 -4.28 10.13
N GLN A 15 -5.69 -4.18 11.42
CA GLN A 15 -5.33 -2.99 12.20
C GLN A 15 -3.80 -2.82 12.25
N VAL A 16 -3.08 -3.91 12.45
CA VAL A 16 -1.61 -3.89 12.52
C VAL A 16 -1.01 -3.42 11.20
N LEU A 17 -1.46 -4.00 10.09
CA LEU A 17 -0.95 -3.66 8.76
C LEU A 17 -1.37 -2.24 8.36
N LYS A 18 -2.62 -1.87 8.60
CA LYS A 18 -3.11 -0.53 8.28
C LYS A 18 -2.28 0.55 8.97
N ASP A 19 -2.05 0.43 10.26
CA ASP A 19 -1.31 1.44 11.02
C ASP A 19 0.15 1.51 10.57
N ALA A 20 0.81 0.36 10.39
CA ALA A 20 2.20 0.32 9.97
C ALA A 20 2.39 0.87 8.55
N VAL A 21 1.53 0.48 7.62
CA VAL A 21 1.62 0.92 6.23
C VAL A 21 1.30 2.39 6.09
N LEU A 22 0.28 2.88 6.80
CA LEU A 22 -0.06 4.30 6.76
C LEU A 22 1.09 5.16 7.30
N THR A 23 1.73 4.72 8.38
CA THR A 23 2.91 5.39 8.92
C THR A 23 4.06 5.38 7.91
N LEU A 24 4.30 4.24 7.26
CA LEU A 24 5.33 4.12 6.23
C LEU A 24 5.07 5.06 5.06
N LEU A 25 3.84 5.11 4.55
CA LEU A 25 3.47 5.98 3.44
C LEU A 25 3.75 7.46 3.77
N ASN A 26 3.50 7.87 5.01
CA ASN A 26 3.73 9.24 5.44
C ASN A 26 5.21 9.57 5.68
N GLN A 27 6.11 8.59 5.52
CA GLN A 27 7.56 8.79 5.53
C GLN A 27 8.13 9.03 4.12
N TYR A 28 7.29 8.97 3.08
CA TYR A 28 7.74 9.19 1.71
C TYR A 28 8.35 10.59 1.57
N PRO A 29 9.56 10.70 0.98
CA PRO A 29 10.32 11.98 1.00
C PRO A 29 9.74 13.09 0.13
N ASP A 30 8.79 12.82 -0.75
CA ASP A 30 8.24 13.81 -1.69
C ASP A 30 6.77 14.16 -1.41
N LEU A 31 6.36 14.17 -0.15
CA LEU A 31 4.99 14.53 0.21
C LEU A 31 4.73 16.04 0.15
N ASN A 32 5.77 16.85 0.26
CA ASN A 32 5.67 18.31 0.19
C ASN A 32 4.62 18.90 1.16
N GLY A 33 4.59 18.38 2.40
CA GLY A 33 3.66 18.84 3.42
C GLY A 33 2.28 18.20 3.36
N GLN A 34 2.00 17.36 2.35
CA GLN A 34 0.76 16.61 2.29
C GLN A 34 0.80 15.41 3.23
N VAL A 35 -0.37 15.01 3.73
CA VAL A 35 -0.53 13.84 4.58
C VAL A 35 -1.39 12.83 3.86
N ILE A 36 -0.95 11.59 3.80
CA ILE A 36 -1.75 10.50 3.27
C ILE A 36 -2.70 10.06 4.37
N THR A 37 -4.00 10.15 4.08
CA THR A 37 -5.05 9.82 5.03
C THR A 37 -5.53 8.38 4.85
N TYR A 38 -6.14 7.85 5.90
CA TYR A 38 -6.83 6.56 5.82
C TYR A 38 -8.25 6.82 5.35
N SER A 39 -8.54 6.37 4.12
CA SER A 39 -9.84 6.51 3.49
C SER A 39 -10.34 7.97 3.42
N GLY A 40 -11.01 8.28 2.34
CA GLY A 40 -11.59 9.61 2.13
C GLY A 40 -10.61 10.63 1.59
N LEU A 41 -11.07 11.38 0.61
CA LEU A 41 -10.33 12.48 -0.01
C LEU A 41 -11.11 13.76 0.21
N THR A 42 -10.38 14.88 0.23
CA THR A 42 -11.05 16.19 0.17
C THR A 42 -11.69 16.37 -1.22
N GLU A 43 -12.61 17.31 -1.34
CA GLU A 43 -13.38 17.49 -2.56
C GLU A 43 -12.51 17.71 -3.81
N ASP A 44 -11.44 18.51 -3.68
CA ASP A 44 -10.63 18.93 -4.83
C ASP A 44 -9.23 18.31 -4.90
N SER A 45 -8.74 17.72 -3.84
CA SER A 45 -7.37 17.23 -3.78
C SER A 45 -7.21 16.18 -2.70
N GLY A 46 -5.99 15.66 -2.56
CA GLY A 46 -5.62 14.78 -1.47
C GLY A 46 -5.03 13.46 -1.94
N ILE A 47 -4.49 12.74 -0.98
CA ILE A 47 -3.94 11.39 -1.17
C ILE A 47 -4.51 10.53 -0.05
N ALA A 48 -5.04 9.36 -0.39
CA ALA A 48 -5.61 8.45 0.60
C ALA A 48 -5.16 7.01 0.35
N MET A 49 -5.08 6.25 1.43
CA MET A 49 -4.93 4.81 1.38
C MET A 49 -6.32 4.20 1.54
N GLU A 50 -6.73 3.40 0.55
CA GLU A 50 -8.04 2.75 0.52
C GLU A 50 -7.86 1.24 0.57
N PRO A 51 -8.14 0.56 1.70
CA PRO A 51 -8.05 -0.89 1.76
C PRO A 51 -9.02 -1.57 0.80
N GLU A 52 -8.60 -2.68 0.23
CA GLU A 52 -9.44 -3.45 -0.71
C GLU A 52 -10.27 -4.51 0.01
N SER A 53 -9.63 -5.37 0.80
CA SER A 53 -10.30 -6.54 1.37
C SER A 53 -9.77 -6.95 2.75
N GLY A 54 -8.98 -6.10 3.40
CA GLY A 54 -8.40 -6.38 4.70
C GLY A 54 -7.16 -7.27 4.64
N ALA A 55 -6.81 -7.86 5.76
CA ALA A 55 -5.66 -8.75 5.87
C ALA A 55 -6.11 -10.20 5.66
N LEU A 56 -5.57 -10.85 4.64
CA LEU A 56 -6.04 -12.15 4.17
C LEU A 56 -4.95 -13.21 4.32
N VAL A 57 -5.35 -14.41 4.74
CA VAL A 57 -4.46 -15.57 4.84
C VAL A 57 -4.60 -16.41 3.59
N TYR A 58 -3.48 -16.76 2.95
CA TYR A 58 -3.46 -17.56 1.73
C TYR A 58 -2.89 -18.96 1.94
N SER A 59 -2.05 -19.18 2.95
CA SER A 59 -1.59 -20.51 3.29
C SER A 59 -1.31 -20.62 4.78
N LYS A 60 -1.35 -21.83 5.30
CA LYS A 60 -1.15 -22.12 6.70
C LYS A 60 -0.40 -23.45 6.82
N GLN A 61 0.67 -23.44 7.62
CA GLN A 61 1.40 -24.66 7.95
C GLN A 61 1.53 -24.74 9.47
N THR A 62 1.43 -25.96 10.00
CA THR A 62 1.61 -26.23 11.42
C THR A 62 2.83 -27.11 11.59
N ASP A 63 3.78 -26.70 12.42
CA ASP A 63 4.95 -27.50 12.71
C ASP A 63 4.69 -28.50 13.84
N ILE A 64 5.68 -29.36 14.10
CA ILE A 64 5.54 -30.43 15.09
C ILE A 64 5.48 -29.93 16.53
N LEU A 65 5.86 -28.68 16.77
CA LEU A 65 5.84 -28.05 18.10
C LEU A 65 4.57 -27.24 18.34
N GLY A 66 3.62 -27.26 17.38
CA GLY A 66 2.39 -26.49 17.46
C GLY A 66 2.50 -25.06 16.96
N GLY A 67 3.63 -24.69 16.36
CA GLY A 67 3.78 -23.38 15.72
C GLY A 67 2.97 -23.31 14.44
N ILE A 68 2.28 -22.20 14.25
CA ILE A 68 1.48 -21.93 13.05
C ILE A 68 2.18 -20.85 12.25
N HIS A 69 2.35 -21.13 10.93
CA HIS A 69 3.02 -20.24 10.00
C HIS A 69 2.07 -19.91 8.86
N GLN A 70 1.67 -18.64 8.76
CA GLN A 70 0.73 -18.19 7.73
C GLN A 70 1.42 -17.28 6.75
N ARG A 71 1.05 -17.41 5.47
CA ARG A 71 1.41 -16.46 4.42
C ARG A 71 0.18 -15.60 4.15
N CYS A 72 0.36 -14.30 4.27
CA CYS A 72 -0.74 -13.34 4.25
C CYS A 72 -0.50 -12.22 3.24
N GLN A 73 -1.58 -11.54 2.87
CA GLN A 73 -1.54 -10.35 2.01
C GLN A 73 -2.44 -9.27 2.58
N PHE A 74 -2.01 -8.03 2.36
CA PHE A 74 -2.80 -6.84 2.68
C PHE A 74 -2.85 -5.96 1.42
N PRO A 75 -3.90 -6.11 0.59
CA PRO A 75 -4.05 -5.29 -0.62
C PRO A 75 -4.74 -3.98 -0.32
N PHE A 76 -4.28 -2.90 -0.98
CA PHE A 76 -4.90 -1.60 -0.86
C PHE A 76 -4.61 -0.77 -2.12
N PHE A 77 -5.34 0.32 -2.24
CA PHE A 77 -5.12 1.32 -3.27
C PHE A 77 -4.55 2.60 -2.64
N ILE A 78 -3.65 3.25 -3.34
CA ILE A 78 -3.28 4.63 -3.05
C ILE A 78 -3.97 5.48 -4.11
N VAL A 79 -4.82 6.41 -3.67
CA VAL A 79 -5.63 7.26 -4.54
C VAL A 79 -5.14 8.68 -4.40
N LYS A 80 -4.83 9.32 -5.52
CA LYS A 80 -4.46 10.74 -5.54
C LYS A 80 -5.40 11.49 -6.46
N ARG A 81 -6.00 12.57 -5.94
CA ARG A 81 -6.93 13.42 -6.67
C ARG A 81 -6.21 14.63 -7.24
N GLY A 82 -6.48 14.94 -8.51
CA GLY A 82 -5.93 16.10 -9.17
C GLY A 82 -6.92 16.72 -10.15
N ALA A 83 -6.60 17.89 -10.68
CA ALA A 83 -7.44 18.56 -11.66
C ALA A 83 -7.41 17.85 -13.03
N THR A 84 -8.52 17.86 -13.75
CA THR A 84 -8.63 17.24 -15.09
C THR A 84 -8.29 18.19 -16.23
N THR A 85 -8.12 19.49 -15.93
CA THR A 85 -8.05 20.52 -16.96
C THR A 85 -6.68 20.72 -17.59
N ASP A 86 -5.63 20.08 -17.03
CA ASP A 86 -4.25 20.29 -17.43
C ASP A 86 -3.54 18.95 -17.61
N GLU A 87 -3.08 18.69 -18.82
CA GLU A 87 -2.34 17.46 -19.15
C GLU A 87 -1.03 17.33 -18.36
N TYR A 88 -0.37 18.44 -18.06
CA TYR A 88 0.82 18.44 -17.23
C TYR A 88 0.51 17.97 -15.81
N GLN A 89 -0.59 18.42 -15.22
CA GLN A 89 -1.01 17.98 -13.90
C GLN A 89 -1.37 16.49 -13.88
N LYS A 90 -2.02 15.99 -14.92
CA LYS A 90 -2.31 14.56 -15.03
C LYS A 90 -1.02 13.74 -15.05
N PHE A 91 -0.05 14.16 -15.84
CA PHE A 91 1.25 13.51 -15.90
C PHE A 91 1.95 13.53 -14.53
N THR A 92 1.94 14.67 -13.84
CA THR A 92 2.58 14.85 -12.53
C THR A 92 1.96 13.93 -11.48
N VAL A 93 0.63 13.78 -11.47
CA VAL A 93 -0.08 12.89 -10.55
C VAL A 93 0.30 11.43 -10.80
N SER A 94 0.29 11.02 -12.06
CA SER A 94 0.68 9.67 -12.46
C SER A 94 2.12 9.36 -12.07
N GLU A 95 3.03 10.27 -12.38
CA GLU A 95 4.45 10.12 -12.03
C GLU A 95 4.67 10.05 -10.52
N PHE A 96 3.96 10.89 -9.76
CA PHE A 96 4.03 10.86 -8.30
C PHE A 96 3.67 9.48 -7.77
N LEU A 97 2.56 8.91 -8.22
CA LEU A 97 2.10 7.60 -7.76
C LEU A 97 3.06 6.49 -8.16
N ASP A 98 3.57 6.52 -9.39
CA ASP A 98 4.51 5.50 -9.86
C ASP A 98 5.82 5.56 -9.07
N THR A 99 6.30 6.76 -8.76
CA THR A 99 7.52 6.95 -7.96
C THR A 99 7.32 6.49 -6.51
N LEU A 100 6.18 6.84 -5.91
CA LEU A 100 5.83 6.36 -4.57
C LEU A 100 5.75 4.83 -4.54
N GLY A 101 5.13 4.24 -5.56
CA GLY A 101 5.04 2.79 -5.68
C GLY A 101 6.40 2.13 -5.81
N ALA A 102 7.29 2.69 -6.61
CA ALA A 102 8.66 2.19 -6.75
C ALA A 102 9.41 2.26 -5.41
N TRP A 103 9.27 3.38 -4.70
CA TRP A 103 9.88 3.54 -3.37
C TRP A 103 9.37 2.48 -2.38
N LEU A 104 8.06 2.22 -2.37
CA LEU A 104 7.48 1.18 -1.52
C LEU A 104 8.04 -0.21 -1.85
N CYS A 105 8.36 -0.47 -3.11
CA CYS A 105 8.93 -1.73 -3.55
C CYS A 105 10.44 -1.79 -3.35
N ARG A 106 11.03 -0.84 -2.64
CA ARG A 106 12.46 -0.74 -2.33
C ARG A 106 13.33 -0.55 -3.57
N GLU A 107 12.75 0.03 -4.62
CA GLU A 107 13.52 0.44 -5.80
C GLU A 107 14.14 1.82 -5.53
N PRO A 108 15.31 2.11 -6.08
CA PRO A 108 15.88 3.46 -5.97
C PRO A 108 15.03 4.44 -6.79
N VAL A 109 14.73 5.60 -6.19
CA VAL A 109 13.97 6.66 -6.85
C VAL A 109 14.76 7.96 -6.78
N THR A 110 14.63 8.80 -7.81
CA THR A 110 15.27 10.12 -7.86
C THR A 110 14.21 11.19 -7.66
N ILE A 111 14.39 12.02 -6.63
CA ILE A 111 13.49 13.12 -6.29
C ILE A 111 14.36 14.38 -6.15
N LYS A 112 14.09 15.41 -6.95
CA LYS A 112 14.83 16.69 -6.92
C LYS A 112 16.35 16.49 -6.96
N ASN A 113 16.80 15.64 -7.88
CA ASN A 113 18.21 15.30 -8.10
C ASN A 113 18.89 14.52 -6.96
N SER A 114 18.13 14.02 -6.00
CA SER A 114 18.64 13.16 -4.92
C SER A 114 18.04 11.77 -5.05
N GLU A 115 18.88 10.75 -4.81
CA GLU A 115 18.42 9.37 -4.82
C GLU A 115 17.93 8.97 -3.43
N TYR A 116 16.78 8.32 -3.39
CA TYR A 116 16.19 7.77 -2.17
C TYR A 116 15.90 6.29 -2.37
N ARG A 117 16.04 5.53 -1.30
CA ARG A 117 15.70 4.11 -1.31
C ARG A 117 15.20 3.72 0.08
N LEU A 118 14.08 3.04 0.12
CA LEU A 118 13.58 2.44 1.35
C LEU A 118 14.43 1.19 1.65
N THR A 119 15.14 1.19 2.79
CA THR A 119 16.09 0.14 3.12
C THR A 119 15.45 -1.05 3.82
N GLU A 120 14.40 -0.82 4.60
CA GLU A 120 13.72 -1.87 5.34
C GLU A 120 12.24 -1.52 5.52
N TYR A 121 11.43 -2.55 5.71
CA TYR A 121 10.02 -2.37 6.04
C TYR A 121 9.83 -2.24 7.55
N PRO A 122 8.73 -1.61 8.00
CA PRO A 122 8.48 -1.47 9.43
C PRO A 122 8.29 -2.82 10.11
N GLU A 123 8.69 -2.88 11.37
CA GLU A 123 8.42 -4.04 12.21
C GLU A 123 6.94 -4.08 12.56
N LEU A 124 6.39 -5.28 12.58
CA LEU A 124 5.00 -5.52 12.92
C LEU A 124 4.91 -6.28 14.24
N THR A 125 3.78 -6.14 14.94
CA THR A 125 3.51 -6.85 16.18
C THR A 125 2.86 -8.21 15.93
N GLY A 126 2.83 -9.06 16.97
CA GLY A 126 2.11 -10.31 16.93
C GLY A 126 2.72 -11.40 16.06
N GLY A 127 4.04 -11.38 15.88
CA GLY A 127 4.72 -12.38 15.05
C GLY A 127 4.55 -12.18 13.56
N ARG A 128 4.24 -10.96 13.14
CA ARG A 128 4.07 -10.60 11.74
C ARG A 128 5.33 -9.94 11.18
N ARG A 129 5.59 -10.20 9.90
CA ARG A 129 6.75 -9.63 9.20
C ARG A 129 6.43 -9.40 7.74
N ILE A 130 6.65 -8.17 7.27
CA ILE A 130 6.53 -7.85 5.85
C ILE A 130 7.68 -8.49 5.10
N THR A 131 7.38 -9.25 4.05
CA THR A 131 8.38 -9.91 3.20
C THR A 131 8.68 -9.12 1.95
N ASP A 132 7.64 -8.59 1.28
CA ASP A 132 7.81 -7.73 0.12
C ASP A 132 6.52 -6.95 -0.15
N ILE A 133 6.63 -5.94 -1.02
CA ILE A 133 5.50 -5.15 -1.48
C ILE A 133 5.51 -5.15 -3.00
N GLU A 134 4.37 -5.44 -3.61
CA GLU A 134 4.15 -5.42 -5.05
C GLU A 134 3.20 -4.29 -5.41
N ARG A 135 3.29 -3.79 -6.63
CA ARG A 135 2.43 -2.70 -7.10
C ARG A 135 2.06 -2.84 -8.57
N SER A 136 0.96 -2.21 -8.93
CA SER A 136 0.64 -1.94 -10.34
C SER A 136 1.26 -0.62 -10.78
N ASN A 137 1.21 -0.33 -12.07
CA ASN A 137 1.40 1.04 -12.54
C ASN A 137 0.16 1.88 -12.16
N SER A 138 0.34 3.20 -12.11
CA SER A 138 -0.78 4.11 -11.89
C SER A 138 -1.73 4.10 -13.08
N TYR A 139 -3.01 4.30 -12.81
CA TYR A 139 -4.03 4.43 -13.85
C TYR A 139 -5.14 5.37 -13.37
N PRO A 140 -5.80 6.07 -14.32
CA PRO A 140 -6.88 6.98 -13.96
C PRO A 140 -8.20 6.23 -13.80
N LEU A 141 -9.03 6.72 -12.86
CA LEU A 141 -10.44 6.38 -12.81
C LEU A 141 -11.22 7.36 -13.68
N GLU A 142 -12.53 7.14 -13.81
CA GLU A 142 -13.36 8.09 -14.55
C GLU A 142 -13.34 9.48 -13.90
N PRO A 143 -13.32 10.57 -14.68
CA PRO A 143 -13.33 11.91 -14.12
C PRO A 143 -14.55 12.16 -13.22
N ASN A 144 -14.32 12.90 -12.15
CA ASN A 144 -15.37 13.33 -11.21
C ASN A 144 -16.15 14.52 -11.79
N LYS A 145 -17.35 14.79 -11.25
CA LYS A 145 -18.20 15.87 -11.70
C LYS A 145 -17.62 17.27 -11.47
N ASN A 146 -16.70 17.41 -10.51
CA ASN A 146 -16.12 18.69 -10.10
C ASN A 146 -14.81 19.03 -10.82
N LYS A 147 -14.58 18.48 -12.01
CA LYS A 147 -13.37 18.67 -12.81
C LYS A 147 -12.09 18.15 -12.12
N THR A 148 -12.25 17.16 -11.24
CA THR A 148 -11.12 16.42 -10.68
C THR A 148 -11.10 15.00 -11.23
N GLN A 149 -9.98 14.34 -11.07
CA GLN A 149 -9.83 12.95 -11.48
C GLN A 149 -8.97 12.24 -10.45
N ASP A 150 -9.40 11.05 -10.09
CA ASP A 150 -8.64 10.20 -9.18
C ASP A 150 -7.74 9.28 -9.99
N TRP A 151 -6.49 9.21 -9.58
CA TRP A 151 -5.52 8.26 -10.09
C TRP A 151 -5.20 7.28 -8.98
N VAL A 152 -4.98 6.03 -9.34
CA VAL A 152 -4.75 4.98 -8.34
C VAL A 152 -3.56 4.12 -8.72
N ILE A 153 -2.89 3.58 -7.72
CA ILE A 153 -2.06 2.38 -7.86
C ILE A 153 -2.59 1.33 -6.90
N ARG A 154 -2.55 0.08 -7.33
CA ARG A 154 -2.86 -1.04 -6.46
C ARG A 154 -1.56 -1.53 -5.84
N VAL A 155 -1.57 -1.69 -4.53
CA VAL A 155 -0.41 -2.15 -3.76
C VAL A 155 -0.82 -3.38 -2.97
N ASN A 156 0.06 -4.37 -2.93
CA ASN A 156 -0.16 -5.57 -2.15
C ASN A 156 1.05 -5.80 -1.24
N VAL A 157 0.80 -5.79 0.07
CA VAL A 157 1.83 -6.10 1.06
C VAL A 157 1.77 -7.59 1.36
N ASN A 158 2.86 -8.29 1.02
CA ASN A 158 3.01 -9.68 1.39
C ASN A 158 3.70 -9.77 2.75
N TYR A 159 3.12 -10.54 3.66
CA TYR A 159 3.69 -10.70 5.00
C TYR A 159 3.45 -12.10 5.54
N THR A 160 4.20 -12.46 6.56
CA THR A 160 4.02 -13.72 7.28
C THR A 160 3.49 -13.44 8.68
N HIS A 161 2.74 -14.40 9.22
CA HIS A 161 2.24 -14.35 10.58
C HIS A 161 2.53 -15.69 11.24
N ASP A 162 3.43 -15.66 12.23
CA ASP A 162 3.87 -16.83 12.97
C ASP A 162 3.37 -16.71 14.41
N PHE A 163 2.72 -17.75 14.91
CA PHE A 163 2.24 -17.79 16.28
C PHE A 163 2.09 -19.22 16.76
N VAL A 164 2.00 -19.40 18.08
CA VAL A 164 1.73 -20.68 18.69
C VAL A 164 0.28 -20.68 19.16
N LYS A 165 -0.47 -21.67 18.74
CA LYS A 165 -1.85 -21.81 19.16
C LYS A 165 -1.88 -22.25 20.64
N PRO A 166 -2.61 -21.54 21.52
CA PRO A 166 -2.72 -21.93 22.93
C PRO A 166 -3.50 -23.22 23.15
#